data_5e3cc25a7bb58d2cd047e196933bb488
#
_entry.id   5e3cc25a7bb58d2cd047e196933bb488
#
_cell.length_a   1.000
_cell.length_b   1.000
_cell.length_c   1.000
_cell.angle_alpha   90.00
_cell.angle_beta   90.00
_cell.angle_gamma   90.00
#
_symmetry.space_group_name_H-M   'P 1'
#
loop_
_entity.id
_entity.type
_entity.pdbx_description
1 polymer ?
#
loop_
_entity_poly.entity_id
_entity_poly.type
_entity_poly.pdbx_seq_one_letter_code
_entity_poly.pdbx_strand_id
1 'polypeptide(L)'
;MKNDDKQPSDGADAFDVVVIGGGPAGYPAAIRAAQNKLSVACVDEWKNRDGSAAFGGTCLNAGCIPSKALLESTELYHRVHEEFAVHGIKVSGATLDLAQMQKRKGGIVRGMTQGILALFKAAGVTPLQGHGRLLAGRRIEFTAHDGTRRELSARQVVLASGSTPIELRSAPFAAPHIVDSWGALDLDAVPKRLGVIGAGVIGLELGSVWRRLGAEVVVLEALPDFLAFADQQLAKEALRHFRKLGLDIRLGAKVTGAAVSGATVDVSYEDAKGAQRLSVERLVVAIGRRPYTRDLLGPDTGVQLDERGFISVDHACRTGVEGVWAIGDCVRGPMLAHKGKEEGVMVADLIAGRFGEVNYKVIPSVIYTAPEIAWVGLTEEQVKASGREYKSGVFPFLASGRARALEQAAGFAKIVAARDDDEILGVHIIGPMAGELIAEAVLAMEYSASSEDLQRTIHAHPTLAEALHEAALAVDKRSIDAINR
;
A
#
# COMPACT_ATOMS: atom_id res chain seq x y z
N MET A 1 -31.83 2.89 -35.05
CA MET A 1 -32.62 3.46 -33.95
C MET A 1 -31.82 4.60 -33.39
N LYS A 2 -32.27 5.83 -33.52
CA LYS A 2 -31.61 7.02 -32.99
C LYS A 2 -31.85 7.05 -31.47
N ASN A 3 -30.80 6.91 -30.69
CA ASN A 3 -30.85 7.16 -29.25
C ASN A 3 -30.97 8.67 -29.08
N ASP A 4 -32.12 9.12 -28.60
CA ASP A 4 -32.32 10.45 -28.05
C ASP A 4 -31.64 10.50 -26.66
N ASP A 5 -30.30 10.63 -26.65
CA ASP A 5 -29.54 11.05 -25.48
C ASP A 5 -29.84 12.53 -25.25
N LYS A 6 -30.79 12.81 -24.36
CA LYS A 6 -31.00 14.17 -23.84
C LYS A 6 -29.69 14.65 -23.23
N GLN A 7 -29.05 15.62 -23.93
CA GLN A 7 -27.90 16.35 -23.37
C GLN A 7 -28.23 16.88 -21.95
N PRO A 8 -27.32 16.79 -21.00
CA PRO A 8 -27.43 17.54 -19.75
C PRO A 8 -27.54 19.03 -20.11
N SER A 9 -28.38 19.76 -19.39
CA SER A 9 -28.51 21.22 -19.55
C SER A 9 -27.13 21.88 -19.40
N ASP A 10 -26.77 22.80 -20.31
CA ASP A 10 -25.55 23.61 -20.30
C ASP A 10 -25.50 24.50 -19.04
N GLY A 11 -25.17 23.90 -17.87
CA GLY A 11 -24.96 24.62 -16.61
C GLY A 11 -23.51 24.44 -16.15
N ALA A 12 -23.00 25.40 -15.39
CA ALA A 12 -21.63 25.38 -14.83
C ALA A 12 -21.29 24.14 -13.96
N ASP A 13 -22.28 23.34 -13.62
CA ASP A 13 -22.19 22.14 -12.75
C ASP A 13 -22.49 20.82 -13.51
N ALA A 14 -22.39 20.81 -14.85
CA ALA A 14 -22.55 19.61 -15.70
C ALA A 14 -21.22 19.12 -16.26
N PHE A 15 -20.92 17.83 -16.09
CA PHE A 15 -19.66 17.20 -16.52
C PHE A 15 -19.89 15.90 -17.29
N ASP A 16 -18.97 15.54 -18.15
CA ASP A 16 -18.96 14.19 -18.73
C ASP A 16 -18.63 13.15 -17.66
N VAL A 17 -17.67 13.47 -16.77
CA VAL A 17 -17.24 12.59 -15.68
C VAL A 17 -17.13 13.36 -14.37
N VAL A 18 -17.72 12.83 -13.30
CA VAL A 18 -17.42 13.27 -11.94
C VAL A 18 -16.76 12.12 -11.18
N VAL A 19 -15.57 12.38 -10.63
CA VAL A 19 -14.84 11.43 -9.79
C VAL A 19 -15.03 11.85 -8.33
N ILE A 20 -15.51 10.93 -7.48
CA ILE A 20 -15.69 11.14 -6.04
C ILE A 20 -14.57 10.42 -5.29
N GLY A 21 -13.62 11.18 -4.77
CA GLY A 21 -12.38 10.75 -4.14
C GLY A 21 -11.17 11.10 -4.99
N GLY A 22 -10.27 11.93 -4.47
CA GLY A 22 -9.05 12.41 -5.14
C GLY A 22 -7.77 11.67 -4.70
N GLY A 23 -7.92 10.44 -4.19
CA GLY A 23 -6.79 9.56 -3.83
C GLY A 23 -6.11 8.92 -5.05
N PRO A 24 -5.18 7.95 -4.83
CA PRO A 24 -4.40 7.31 -5.90
C PRO A 24 -5.20 6.64 -7.01
N ALA A 25 -6.45 6.28 -6.76
CA ALA A 25 -7.36 5.79 -7.79
C ALA A 25 -8.05 6.93 -8.55
N GLY A 26 -8.56 7.92 -7.81
CA GLY A 26 -9.42 8.95 -8.38
C GLY A 26 -8.69 10.05 -9.15
N TYR A 27 -7.58 10.60 -8.63
CA TYR A 27 -6.88 11.67 -9.36
C TYR A 27 -6.31 11.19 -10.71
N PRO A 28 -5.77 9.95 -10.86
CA PRO A 28 -5.37 9.44 -12.18
C PRO A 28 -6.56 9.22 -13.12
N ALA A 29 -7.69 8.71 -12.59
CA ALA A 29 -8.91 8.57 -13.38
C ALA A 29 -9.38 9.92 -13.93
N ALA A 30 -9.40 10.97 -13.09
CA ALA A 30 -9.79 12.32 -13.50
C ALA A 30 -8.84 12.90 -14.56
N ILE A 31 -7.53 12.76 -14.38
CA ILE A 31 -6.53 13.23 -15.35
C ILE A 31 -6.66 12.47 -16.67
N ARG A 32 -6.79 11.13 -16.61
CA ARG A 32 -6.89 10.30 -17.83
C ARG A 32 -8.18 10.59 -18.60
N ALA A 33 -9.31 10.76 -17.91
CA ALA A 33 -10.56 11.16 -18.55
C ALA A 33 -10.44 12.52 -19.25
N ALA A 34 -9.79 13.51 -18.62
CA ALA A 34 -9.52 14.81 -19.22
C ALA A 34 -8.56 14.72 -20.42
N GLN A 35 -7.52 13.87 -20.35
CA GLN A 35 -6.65 13.57 -21.51
C GLN A 35 -7.44 12.95 -22.67
N ASN A 36 -8.51 12.20 -22.38
CA ASN A 36 -9.46 11.67 -23.35
C ASN A 36 -10.47 12.71 -23.85
N LYS A 37 -10.29 13.99 -23.54
CA LYS A 37 -11.10 15.14 -23.98
C LYS A 37 -12.50 15.20 -23.37
N LEU A 38 -12.70 14.59 -22.21
CA LEU A 38 -13.93 14.69 -21.44
C LEU A 38 -13.85 15.87 -20.48
N SER A 39 -14.99 16.51 -20.18
CA SER A 39 -15.11 17.48 -19.12
C SER A 39 -15.19 16.77 -17.77
N VAL A 40 -14.29 17.12 -16.83
CA VAL A 40 -14.09 16.34 -15.60
C VAL A 40 -14.08 17.23 -14.36
N ALA A 41 -14.83 16.81 -13.34
CA ALA A 41 -14.63 17.30 -11.97
C ALA A 41 -14.12 16.17 -11.06
N CYS A 42 -13.22 16.52 -10.13
CA CYS A 42 -12.74 15.61 -9.08
C CYS A 42 -13.09 16.22 -7.71
N VAL A 43 -13.87 15.46 -6.93
CA VAL A 43 -14.34 15.86 -5.59
C VAL A 43 -13.50 15.14 -4.55
N ASP A 44 -12.96 15.85 -3.55
CA ASP A 44 -12.27 15.21 -2.41
C ASP A 44 -12.56 15.98 -1.12
N GLU A 45 -12.93 15.27 -0.05
CA GLU A 45 -13.24 15.84 1.25
C GLU A 45 -12.05 15.91 2.21
N TRP A 46 -10.85 15.48 1.79
CA TRP A 46 -9.69 15.37 2.66
C TRP A 46 -9.31 16.73 3.28
N LYS A 47 -9.14 16.68 4.60
CA LYS A 47 -8.54 17.77 5.38
C LYS A 47 -7.32 17.27 6.12
N ASN A 48 -6.25 18.02 6.03
CA ASN A 48 -5.08 17.85 6.87
C ASN A 48 -5.38 18.23 8.32
N ARG A 49 -4.49 17.91 9.25
CA ARG A 49 -4.68 18.26 10.68
C ARG A 49 -4.73 19.75 10.95
N ASP A 50 -4.11 20.57 10.10
CA ASP A 50 -4.18 22.04 10.15
C ASP A 50 -5.48 22.60 9.54
N GLY A 51 -6.40 21.73 9.10
CA GLY A 51 -7.67 22.09 8.47
C GLY A 51 -7.56 22.42 6.99
N SER A 52 -6.36 22.45 6.40
CA SER A 52 -6.18 22.72 4.97
C SER A 52 -6.70 21.56 4.14
N ALA A 53 -7.38 21.88 3.04
CA ALA A 53 -7.84 20.87 2.08
C ALA A 53 -6.70 20.41 1.17
N ALA A 54 -6.70 19.12 0.82
CA ALA A 54 -5.69 18.55 -0.07
C ALA A 54 -6.26 17.40 -0.91
N PHE A 55 -5.68 17.18 -2.09
CA PHE A 55 -5.90 15.98 -2.89
C PHE A 55 -4.81 14.93 -2.57
N GLY A 56 -5.00 13.70 -3.02
CA GLY A 56 -4.04 12.63 -2.86
C GLY A 56 -4.46 11.53 -1.88
N GLY A 57 -5.60 11.74 -1.20
CA GLY A 57 -6.19 10.75 -0.29
C GLY A 57 -5.24 10.28 0.80
N THR A 58 -5.53 9.12 1.39
CA THR A 58 -4.73 8.53 2.48
C THR A 58 -3.26 8.33 2.08
N CYS A 59 -2.98 7.78 0.89
CA CYS A 59 -1.62 7.42 0.50
C CYS A 59 -0.66 8.61 0.55
N LEU A 60 -1.03 9.75 -0.04
CA LEU A 60 -0.14 10.91 -0.08
C LEU A 60 -0.10 11.67 1.25
N ASN A 61 -1.24 11.80 1.91
CA ASN A 61 -1.36 12.65 3.10
C ASN A 61 -1.01 11.94 4.41
N ALA A 62 -1.38 10.65 4.55
CA ALA A 62 -1.33 9.92 5.82
C ALA A 62 -0.98 8.43 5.67
N GLY A 63 -0.31 8.04 4.60
CA GLY A 63 0.00 6.64 4.28
C GLY A 63 1.36 6.46 3.63
N CYS A 64 1.38 6.04 2.37
CA CYS A 64 2.59 5.61 1.66
C CYS A 64 3.70 6.65 1.64
N ILE A 65 3.38 7.91 1.32
CA ILE A 65 4.42 8.93 1.17
C ILE A 65 5.04 9.33 2.51
N PRO A 66 4.27 9.71 3.54
CA PRO A 66 4.87 10.04 4.83
C PRO A 66 5.55 8.84 5.50
N SER A 67 5.06 7.61 5.34
CA SER A 67 5.72 6.43 5.91
C SER A 67 7.08 6.15 5.24
N LYS A 68 7.16 6.23 3.91
CA LYS A 68 8.44 6.03 3.19
C LYS A 68 9.44 7.16 3.49
N ALA A 69 8.96 8.39 3.67
CA ALA A 69 9.82 9.50 4.10
C ALA A 69 10.44 9.27 5.49
N LEU A 70 9.67 8.68 6.44
CA LEU A 70 10.19 8.30 7.76
C LEU A 70 11.08 7.06 7.71
N LEU A 71 10.68 6.02 6.96
CA LEU A 71 11.47 4.80 6.79
C LEU A 71 12.87 5.14 6.28
N GLU A 72 12.98 5.95 5.22
CA GLU A 72 14.27 6.41 4.69
C GLU A 72 15.10 7.17 5.74
N SER A 73 14.50 8.16 6.41
CA SER A 73 15.24 8.96 7.39
C SER A 73 15.71 8.12 8.58
N THR A 74 14.89 7.18 9.03
CA THR A 74 15.24 6.31 10.17
C THR A 74 16.21 5.21 9.79
N GLU A 75 16.20 4.75 8.53
CA GLU A 75 17.20 3.83 8.01
C GLU A 75 18.56 4.50 7.96
N LEU A 76 18.65 5.72 7.42
CA LEU A 76 19.91 6.49 7.43
C LEU A 76 20.44 6.70 8.86
N TYR A 77 19.55 7.03 9.82
CA TYR A 77 19.93 7.17 11.21
C TYR A 77 20.46 5.86 11.82
N HIS A 78 19.79 4.75 11.54
CA HIS A 78 20.22 3.42 11.98
C HIS A 78 21.58 3.03 11.40
N ARG A 79 21.78 3.23 10.08
CA ARG A 79 23.02 2.91 9.39
C ARG A 79 24.22 3.70 9.87
N VAL A 80 24.02 4.95 10.25
CA VAL A 80 25.10 5.77 10.85
C VAL A 80 25.63 5.13 12.13
N HIS A 81 24.76 4.53 12.94
CA HIS A 81 25.14 3.92 14.23
C HIS A 81 25.67 2.49 14.09
N GLU A 82 25.13 1.70 13.17
CA GLU A 82 25.35 0.25 13.10
C GLU A 82 26.28 -0.16 11.94
N GLU A 83 26.29 0.57 10.83
CA GLU A 83 26.93 0.10 9.59
C GLU A 83 28.16 0.93 9.16
N PHE A 84 28.21 2.21 9.43
CA PHE A 84 29.27 3.08 8.86
C PHE A 84 30.68 2.68 9.28
N ALA A 85 30.83 2.07 10.44
CA ALA A 85 32.15 1.61 10.91
C ALA A 85 32.75 0.52 10.02
N VAL A 86 31.94 -0.37 9.43
CA VAL A 86 32.39 -1.41 8.49
C VAL A 86 32.96 -0.79 7.22
N HIS A 87 32.40 0.34 6.76
CA HIS A 87 32.91 1.11 5.62
C HIS A 87 34.16 1.95 5.95
N GLY A 88 34.68 1.86 7.16
CA GLY A 88 35.81 2.69 7.61
C GLY A 88 35.43 4.15 7.93
N ILE A 89 34.14 4.46 8.00
CA ILE A 89 33.63 5.80 8.28
C ILE A 89 33.37 5.93 9.80
N LYS A 90 34.10 6.81 10.45
CA LYS A 90 33.92 7.11 11.87
C LYS A 90 33.03 8.34 12.02
N VAL A 91 31.88 8.19 12.67
CA VAL A 91 30.96 9.28 13.00
C VAL A 91 30.97 9.47 14.52
N SER A 92 31.27 10.68 14.96
CA SER A 92 31.17 11.04 16.40
C SER A 92 29.85 11.78 16.63
N GLY A 93 28.92 11.15 17.38
CA GLY A 93 27.76 11.82 17.93
C GLY A 93 26.66 12.20 16.95
N ALA A 94 26.20 11.27 16.11
CA ALA A 94 24.97 11.49 15.37
C ALA A 94 23.78 11.59 16.34
N THR A 95 23.05 12.71 16.31
CA THR A 95 21.88 12.96 17.16
C THR A 95 20.62 13.06 16.33
N LEU A 96 19.50 12.66 16.92
CA LEU A 96 18.19 12.76 16.28
C LEU A 96 17.60 14.16 16.47
N ASP A 97 17.23 14.82 15.37
CA ASP A 97 16.31 15.95 15.36
C ASP A 97 14.95 15.47 14.78
N LEU A 98 14.07 14.99 15.65
CA LEU A 98 12.77 14.49 15.25
C LEU A 98 11.91 15.58 14.63
N ALA A 99 12.00 16.83 15.12
CA ALA A 99 11.23 17.95 14.59
C ALA A 99 11.60 18.24 13.12
N GLN A 100 12.90 18.23 12.80
CA GLN A 100 13.38 18.39 11.43
C GLN A 100 12.98 17.19 10.54
N MET A 101 12.99 15.96 11.08
CA MET A 101 12.54 14.77 10.36
C MET A 101 11.04 14.87 10.02
N GLN A 102 10.20 15.27 10.96
CA GLN A 102 8.77 15.52 10.76
C GLN A 102 8.52 16.66 9.76
N LYS A 103 9.29 17.75 9.86
CA LYS A 103 9.23 18.88 8.91
C LYS A 103 9.58 18.44 7.47
N ARG A 104 10.63 17.61 7.30
CA ARG A 104 11.00 17.02 6.00
C ARG A 104 9.84 16.20 5.43
N LYS A 105 9.29 15.26 6.22
CA LYS A 105 8.12 14.46 5.84
C LYS A 105 6.96 15.36 5.38
N GLY A 106 6.59 16.35 6.18
CA GLY A 106 5.51 17.29 5.85
C GLY A 106 5.79 18.11 4.59
N GLY A 107 7.06 18.48 4.33
CA GLY A 107 7.48 19.14 3.10
C GLY A 107 7.27 18.29 1.86
N ILE A 108 7.62 17.01 1.92
CA ILE A 108 7.41 16.05 0.82
C ILE A 108 5.91 15.90 0.53
N VAL A 109 5.09 15.68 1.57
CA VAL A 109 3.63 15.55 1.43
C VAL A 109 3.03 16.79 0.75
N ARG A 110 3.35 18.00 1.25
CA ARG A 110 2.86 19.25 0.66
C ARG A 110 3.28 19.41 -0.79
N GLY A 111 4.54 19.12 -1.13
CA GLY A 111 5.03 19.21 -2.51
C GLY A 111 4.25 18.30 -3.46
N MET A 112 3.97 17.07 -3.04
CA MET A 112 3.24 16.11 -3.86
C MET A 112 1.75 16.46 -4.01
N THR A 113 1.09 16.89 -2.94
CA THR A 113 -0.33 17.26 -3.00
C THR A 113 -0.56 18.53 -3.81
N GLN A 114 0.35 19.52 -3.73
CA GLN A 114 0.36 20.67 -4.62
C GLN A 114 0.61 20.28 -6.07
N GLY A 115 1.46 19.27 -6.31
CA GLY A 115 1.69 18.71 -7.63
C GLY A 115 0.41 18.19 -8.29
N ILE A 116 -0.50 17.55 -7.53
CA ILE A 116 -1.78 17.09 -8.08
C ILE A 116 -2.62 18.27 -8.57
N LEU A 117 -2.70 19.36 -7.82
CA LEU A 117 -3.44 20.57 -8.25
C LEU A 117 -2.84 21.17 -9.53
N ALA A 118 -1.51 21.17 -9.66
CA ALA A 118 -0.84 21.59 -10.89
C ALA A 118 -1.17 20.68 -12.07
N LEU A 119 -1.21 19.35 -11.86
CA LEU A 119 -1.60 18.37 -12.88
C LEU A 119 -3.08 18.54 -13.28
N PHE A 120 -3.98 18.77 -12.33
CA PHE A 120 -5.39 19.06 -12.62
C PHE A 120 -5.54 20.29 -13.48
N LYS A 121 -4.86 21.39 -13.11
CA LYS A 121 -4.85 22.60 -13.90
C LYS A 121 -4.34 22.37 -15.33
N ALA A 122 -3.25 21.64 -15.48
CA ALA A 122 -2.67 21.34 -16.79
C ALA A 122 -3.57 20.44 -17.67
N ALA A 123 -4.31 19.51 -17.03
CA ALA A 123 -5.22 18.60 -17.72
C ALA A 123 -6.62 19.19 -17.95
N GLY A 124 -6.97 20.29 -17.30
CA GLY A 124 -8.32 20.90 -17.38
C GLY A 124 -9.35 20.22 -16.46
N VAL A 125 -8.89 19.52 -15.40
CA VAL A 125 -9.78 18.95 -14.37
C VAL A 125 -10.23 20.04 -13.40
N THR A 126 -11.52 20.10 -13.10
CA THR A 126 -12.09 20.99 -12.08
C THR A 126 -11.94 20.39 -10.68
N PRO A 127 -11.07 20.93 -9.80
CA PRO A 127 -10.93 20.43 -8.43
C PRO A 127 -12.07 20.97 -7.55
N LEU A 128 -12.77 20.11 -6.84
CA LEU A 128 -13.84 20.45 -5.90
C LEU A 128 -13.48 19.92 -4.51
N GLN A 129 -13.19 20.81 -3.57
CA GLN A 129 -12.79 20.45 -2.21
C GLN A 129 -14.01 20.42 -1.29
N GLY A 130 -14.46 19.23 -0.93
CA GLY A 130 -15.64 18.98 -0.12
C GLY A 130 -16.16 17.56 -0.28
N HIS A 131 -17.27 17.29 0.39
CA HIS A 131 -17.94 16.00 0.38
C HIS A 131 -18.81 15.83 -0.87
N GLY A 132 -18.69 14.70 -1.55
CA GLY A 132 -19.50 14.30 -2.68
C GLY A 132 -20.34 13.07 -2.35
N ARG A 133 -21.65 13.14 -2.56
CA ARG A 133 -22.59 12.04 -2.36
C ARG A 133 -23.34 11.73 -3.64
N LEU A 134 -23.26 10.49 -4.11
CA LEU A 134 -24.01 10.05 -5.28
C LEU A 134 -25.51 10.00 -4.94
N LEU A 135 -26.33 10.59 -5.81
CA LEU A 135 -27.81 10.51 -5.78
C LEU A 135 -28.29 9.70 -6.98
N ALA A 136 -29.58 9.35 -6.96
CA ALA A 136 -30.23 8.69 -8.10
C ALA A 136 -30.09 9.53 -9.39
N GLY A 137 -29.98 8.88 -10.55
CA GLY A 137 -29.87 9.55 -11.85
C GLY A 137 -28.49 10.19 -12.11
N ARG A 138 -27.43 9.75 -11.46
CA ARG A 138 -26.04 10.23 -11.61
C ARG A 138 -25.87 11.72 -11.24
N ARG A 139 -26.71 12.19 -10.32
CA ARG A 139 -26.55 13.49 -9.69
C ARG A 139 -25.61 13.36 -8.49
N ILE A 140 -24.88 14.39 -8.17
CA ILE A 140 -23.96 14.41 -7.04
C ILE A 140 -24.30 15.61 -6.15
N GLU A 141 -24.70 15.34 -4.91
CA GLU A 141 -24.76 16.36 -3.88
C GLU A 141 -23.34 16.69 -3.46
N PHE A 142 -22.88 17.88 -3.75
CA PHE A 142 -21.59 18.40 -3.34
C PHE A 142 -21.76 19.39 -2.20
N THR A 143 -21.05 19.15 -1.10
CA THR A 143 -20.97 20.06 0.05
C THR A 143 -19.53 20.52 0.23
N ALA A 144 -19.23 21.76 -0.11
CA ALA A 144 -17.92 22.36 0.06
C ALA A 144 -17.51 22.45 1.54
N HIS A 145 -16.22 22.65 1.81
CA HIS A 145 -15.72 22.75 3.18
C HIS A 145 -16.26 23.93 3.98
N ASP A 146 -16.73 24.98 3.32
CA ASP A 146 -17.41 26.12 3.93
C ASP A 146 -18.92 25.90 4.19
N GLY A 147 -19.42 24.72 3.84
CA GLY A 147 -20.83 24.34 3.99
C GLY A 147 -21.71 24.67 2.78
N THR A 148 -21.20 25.36 1.76
CA THR A 148 -21.94 25.61 0.52
C THR A 148 -22.34 24.34 -0.18
N ARG A 149 -23.63 24.21 -0.55
CA ARG A 149 -24.15 23.03 -1.24
C ARG A 149 -24.48 23.35 -2.68
N ARG A 150 -24.15 22.41 -3.56
CA ARG A 150 -24.48 22.43 -4.98
C ARG A 150 -24.85 21.03 -5.44
N GLU A 151 -25.63 20.90 -6.48
CA GLU A 151 -25.88 19.66 -7.16
C GLU A 151 -25.11 19.65 -8.50
N LEU A 152 -24.27 18.63 -8.68
CA LEU A 152 -23.57 18.39 -9.95
C LEU A 152 -24.31 17.31 -10.73
N SER A 153 -24.26 17.39 -12.05
CA SER A 153 -24.74 16.35 -12.94
C SER A 153 -23.59 15.74 -13.76
N ALA A 154 -23.64 14.45 -13.99
CA ALA A 154 -22.60 13.75 -14.74
C ALA A 154 -23.19 12.71 -15.70
N ARG A 155 -22.55 12.51 -16.87
CA ARG A 155 -22.84 11.37 -17.73
C ARG A 155 -22.29 10.08 -17.13
N GLN A 156 -21.14 10.16 -16.50
CA GLN A 156 -20.44 9.05 -15.83
C GLN A 156 -19.98 9.49 -14.43
N VAL A 157 -20.13 8.61 -13.47
CA VAL A 157 -19.63 8.83 -12.10
C VAL A 157 -18.64 7.74 -11.74
N VAL A 158 -17.49 8.13 -11.21
CA VAL A 158 -16.46 7.21 -10.72
C VAL A 158 -16.33 7.35 -9.20
N LEU A 159 -16.70 6.30 -8.49
CA LEU A 159 -16.59 6.22 -7.03
C LEU A 159 -15.18 5.73 -6.66
N ALA A 160 -14.41 6.58 -6.00
CA ALA A 160 -13.01 6.32 -5.61
C ALA A 160 -12.74 6.75 -4.16
N SER A 161 -13.72 6.53 -3.29
CA SER A 161 -13.73 7.01 -1.89
C SER A 161 -12.68 6.38 -0.97
N GLY A 162 -12.02 5.30 -1.44
CA GLY A 162 -10.90 4.70 -0.74
C GLY A 162 -11.29 3.88 0.49
N SER A 163 -10.44 3.92 1.52
CA SER A 163 -10.56 3.10 2.72
C SER A 163 -10.22 3.88 3.99
N THR A 164 -10.61 3.32 5.14
CA THR A 164 -10.32 3.86 6.48
C THR A 164 -9.74 2.77 7.38
N PRO A 165 -8.91 3.09 8.39
CA PRO A 165 -8.41 2.12 9.36
C PRO A 165 -9.55 1.40 10.07
N ILE A 166 -9.31 0.12 10.39
CA ILE A 166 -10.23 -0.65 11.24
C ILE A 166 -9.91 -0.33 12.70
N GLU A 167 -10.91 0.13 13.43
CA GLU A 167 -10.83 0.27 14.88
C GLU A 167 -11.07 -1.07 15.57
N LEU A 168 -10.23 -1.41 16.53
CA LEU A 168 -10.41 -2.62 17.34
C LEU A 168 -11.31 -2.31 18.55
N ARG A 169 -12.42 -3.01 18.69
CA ARG A 169 -13.38 -2.77 19.80
C ARG A 169 -12.74 -2.91 21.18
N SER A 170 -11.76 -3.81 21.34
CA SER A 170 -11.00 -3.99 22.59
C SER A 170 -9.91 -2.95 22.80
N ALA A 171 -9.59 -2.13 21.78
CA ALA A 171 -8.60 -1.04 21.85
C ALA A 171 -9.09 0.14 20.99
N PRO A 172 -10.16 0.85 21.40
CA PRO A 172 -10.71 1.96 20.66
C PRO A 172 -9.71 3.12 20.59
N PHE A 173 -9.75 3.90 19.49
CA PHE A 173 -8.87 5.04 19.34
C PHE A 173 -9.07 6.06 20.45
N ALA A 174 -7.98 6.49 21.08
CA ALA A 174 -7.94 7.47 22.14
C ALA A 174 -6.64 8.31 22.04
N ALA A 175 -6.60 9.22 21.06
CA ALA A 175 -5.44 10.08 20.83
C ALA A 175 -5.12 10.94 22.06
N PRO A 176 -3.83 11.17 22.36
CA PRO A 176 -2.65 10.77 21.60
C PRO A 176 -2.09 9.37 21.98
N HIS A 177 -2.78 8.60 22.81
CA HIS A 177 -2.25 7.37 23.40
C HIS A 177 -2.53 6.12 22.58
N ILE A 178 -3.75 5.95 22.05
CA ILE A 178 -4.16 4.85 21.18
C ILE A 178 -4.50 5.46 19.82
N VAL A 179 -3.70 5.15 18.80
CA VAL A 179 -3.76 5.79 17.49
C VAL A 179 -3.84 4.78 16.36
N ASP A 180 -4.32 5.24 15.21
CA ASP A 180 -4.21 4.54 13.93
C ASP A 180 -2.83 4.77 13.28
N SER A 181 -2.68 4.32 12.03
CA SER A 181 -1.46 4.53 11.25
C SER A 181 -1.14 6.00 11.01
N TRP A 182 -2.15 6.86 10.82
CA TRP A 182 -1.95 8.30 10.65
C TRP A 182 -1.40 8.93 11.94
N GLY A 183 -2.01 8.59 13.08
CA GLY A 183 -1.50 9.06 14.38
C GLY A 183 -0.06 8.63 14.64
N ALA A 184 0.28 7.39 14.26
CA ALA A 184 1.63 6.86 14.43
C ALA A 184 2.70 7.54 13.55
N LEU A 185 2.31 8.16 12.42
CA LEU A 185 3.22 8.93 11.55
C LEU A 185 3.59 10.30 12.13
N ASP A 186 2.82 10.79 13.10
CA ASP A 186 2.91 12.17 13.59
C ASP A 186 3.22 12.25 15.10
N LEU A 187 3.84 11.22 15.68
CA LEU A 187 4.30 11.32 17.06
C LEU A 187 5.34 12.45 17.20
N ASP A 188 5.17 13.25 18.22
CA ASP A 188 6.00 14.42 18.56
C ASP A 188 7.27 14.07 19.35
N ALA A 189 7.30 12.87 19.93
CA ALA A 189 8.44 12.33 20.65
C ALA A 189 8.59 10.82 20.38
N VAL A 190 9.81 10.31 20.47
CA VAL A 190 10.07 8.88 20.43
C VAL A 190 9.59 8.26 21.73
N PRO A 191 8.57 7.36 21.71
CA PRO A 191 8.11 6.73 22.93
C PRO A 191 9.17 5.77 23.48
N LYS A 192 9.32 5.67 24.77
CA LYS A 192 10.21 4.66 25.37
C LYS A 192 9.74 3.26 25.02
N ARG A 193 8.42 3.04 25.08
CA ARG A 193 7.79 1.78 24.72
C ARG A 193 6.58 1.99 23.85
N LEU A 194 6.58 1.34 22.67
CA LEU A 194 5.52 1.36 21.68
C LEU A 194 4.88 -0.02 21.58
N GLY A 195 3.55 -0.08 21.70
CA GLY A 195 2.76 -1.25 21.33
C GLY A 195 2.23 -1.11 19.89
N VAL A 196 2.24 -2.20 19.14
CA VAL A 196 1.62 -2.28 17.82
C VAL A 196 0.70 -3.48 17.79
N ILE A 197 -0.57 -3.30 17.44
CA ILE A 197 -1.53 -4.38 17.21
C ILE A 197 -1.61 -4.64 15.72
N GLY A 198 -1.21 -5.84 15.31
CA GLY A 198 -1.13 -6.31 13.92
C GLY A 198 0.29 -6.30 13.37
N ALA A 199 0.79 -7.48 12.96
CA ALA A 199 2.08 -7.69 12.29
C ALA A 199 1.95 -7.70 10.76
N GLY A 200 0.99 -6.93 10.20
CA GLY A 200 0.88 -6.69 8.77
C GLY A 200 1.83 -5.59 8.29
N VAL A 201 1.75 -5.25 6.99
CA VAL A 201 2.63 -4.27 6.32
C VAL A 201 2.78 -2.98 7.12
N ILE A 202 1.66 -2.35 7.49
CA ILE A 202 1.64 -1.06 8.19
C ILE A 202 2.27 -1.17 9.58
N GLY A 203 1.92 -2.22 10.34
CA GLY A 203 2.45 -2.42 11.69
C GLY A 203 3.96 -2.65 11.70
N LEU A 204 4.48 -3.42 10.74
CA LEU A 204 5.91 -3.70 10.60
C LEU A 204 6.70 -2.46 10.15
N GLU A 205 6.18 -1.69 9.18
CA GLU A 205 6.82 -0.46 8.72
C GLU A 205 6.91 0.58 9.86
N LEU A 206 5.78 0.86 10.52
CA LEU A 206 5.75 1.84 11.62
C LEU A 206 6.52 1.37 12.85
N GLY A 207 6.41 0.07 13.19
CA GLY A 207 7.23 -0.53 14.24
C GLY A 207 8.73 -0.39 13.98
N SER A 208 9.16 -0.59 12.72
CA SER A 208 10.56 -0.42 12.31
C SER A 208 11.02 1.04 12.41
N VAL A 209 10.19 2.00 11.98
CA VAL A 209 10.48 3.44 12.11
C VAL A 209 10.83 3.78 13.57
N TRP A 210 9.93 3.49 14.49
CA TRP A 210 10.12 3.89 15.91
C TRP A 210 11.19 3.05 16.60
N ARG A 211 11.36 1.76 16.22
CA ARG A 211 12.44 0.92 16.72
C ARG A 211 13.82 1.49 16.39
N ARG A 212 14.04 1.93 15.16
CA ARG A 212 15.30 2.53 14.71
C ARG A 212 15.62 3.85 15.42
N LEU A 213 14.60 4.56 15.89
CA LEU A 213 14.75 5.76 16.68
C LEU A 213 14.98 5.50 18.19
N GLY A 214 14.99 4.23 18.62
CA GLY A 214 15.33 3.83 20.00
C GLY A 214 14.14 3.38 20.86
N ALA A 215 12.91 3.34 20.33
CA ALA A 215 11.77 2.80 21.07
C ALA A 215 11.92 1.29 21.33
N GLU A 216 11.49 0.80 22.49
CA GLU A 216 11.17 -0.60 22.70
C GLU A 216 9.84 -0.90 22.00
N VAL A 217 9.83 -1.79 20.98
CA VAL A 217 8.63 -2.05 20.19
C VAL A 217 8.14 -3.47 20.41
N VAL A 218 6.88 -3.60 20.87
CA VAL A 218 6.18 -4.88 21.02
C VAL A 218 5.05 -4.94 20.01
N VAL A 219 5.06 -5.98 19.15
CA VAL A 219 4.04 -6.22 18.14
C VAL A 219 3.20 -7.42 18.57
N LEU A 220 1.88 -7.21 18.69
CA LEU A 220 0.91 -8.24 19.03
C LEU A 220 0.14 -8.66 17.78
N GLU A 221 0.31 -9.91 17.35
CA GLU A 221 -0.36 -10.49 16.19
C GLU A 221 -1.29 -11.61 16.65
N ALA A 222 -2.56 -11.51 16.27
CA ALA A 222 -3.58 -12.48 16.67
C ALA A 222 -3.43 -13.84 15.98
N LEU A 223 -2.88 -13.85 14.76
CA LEU A 223 -2.65 -15.07 14.00
C LEU A 223 -1.41 -15.81 14.52
N PRO A 224 -1.41 -17.16 14.45
CA PRO A 224 -0.23 -17.95 14.83
C PRO A 224 0.89 -17.86 13.80
N ASP A 225 0.55 -17.56 12.54
CA ASP A 225 1.50 -17.49 11.43
C ASP A 225 1.85 -16.04 11.09
N PHE A 226 3.14 -15.78 10.97
CA PHE A 226 3.66 -14.47 10.58
C PHE A 226 3.52 -14.27 9.08
N LEU A 227 2.94 -13.12 8.67
CA LEU A 227 2.70 -12.77 7.26
C LEU A 227 2.05 -13.93 6.48
N ALA A 228 0.96 -14.50 7.01
CA ALA A 228 0.29 -15.69 6.47
C ALA A 228 -0.14 -15.56 4.98
N PHE A 229 -0.16 -14.35 4.44
CA PHE A 229 -0.47 -14.07 3.02
C PHE A 229 0.77 -14.10 2.10
N ALA A 230 1.97 -14.17 2.65
CA ALA A 230 3.23 -14.24 1.90
C ALA A 230 3.77 -15.67 1.82
N ASP A 231 4.69 -15.92 0.90
CA ASP A 231 5.43 -17.20 0.82
C ASP A 231 6.07 -17.53 2.18
N GLN A 232 5.93 -18.78 2.64
CA GLN A 232 6.35 -19.17 3.99
C GLN A 232 7.87 -19.08 4.19
N GLN A 233 8.67 -19.34 3.16
CA GLN A 233 10.12 -19.18 3.24
C GLN A 233 10.49 -17.71 3.41
N LEU A 234 9.84 -16.84 2.65
CA LEU A 234 9.97 -15.38 2.75
C LEU A 234 9.53 -14.87 4.14
N ALA A 235 8.36 -15.29 4.62
CA ALA A 235 7.83 -14.88 5.93
C ALA A 235 8.75 -15.29 7.09
N LYS A 236 9.30 -16.50 7.04
CA LYS A 236 10.25 -17.00 8.05
C LYS A 236 11.53 -16.18 8.09
N GLU A 237 12.08 -15.84 6.92
CA GLU A 237 13.28 -15.02 6.83
C GLU A 237 13.00 -13.59 7.30
N ALA A 238 11.87 -13.01 6.92
CA ALA A 238 11.43 -11.70 7.38
C ALA A 238 11.30 -11.64 8.91
N LEU A 239 10.65 -12.62 9.53
CA LEU A 239 10.51 -12.69 10.99
C LEU A 239 11.87 -12.69 11.70
N ARG A 240 12.84 -13.43 11.15
CA ARG A 240 14.21 -13.46 11.67
C ARG A 240 14.85 -12.07 11.65
N HIS A 241 14.68 -11.32 10.55
CA HIS A 241 15.23 -9.98 10.41
C HIS A 241 14.55 -8.97 11.32
N PHE A 242 13.23 -8.97 11.45
CA PHE A 242 12.52 -8.07 12.36
C PHE A 242 12.91 -8.31 13.83
N ARG A 243 13.07 -9.57 14.23
CA ARG A 243 13.57 -9.91 15.56
C ARG A 243 15.02 -9.44 15.78
N LYS A 244 15.88 -9.57 14.76
CA LYS A 244 17.26 -9.05 14.80
C LYS A 244 17.28 -7.51 14.92
N LEU A 245 16.36 -6.80 14.27
CA LEU A 245 16.18 -5.36 14.42
C LEU A 245 15.72 -4.99 15.84
N GLY A 246 15.18 -5.96 16.60
CA GLY A 246 14.73 -5.79 17.99
C GLY A 246 13.23 -5.51 18.13
N LEU A 247 12.41 -5.92 17.15
CA LEU A 247 10.96 -5.98 17.32
C LEU A 247 10.60 -7.24 18.13
N ASP A 248 9.92 -7.07 19.29
CA ASP A 248 9.33 -8.18 20.06
C ASP A 248 7.98 -8.57 19.42
N ILE A 249 8.03 -9.49 18.44
CA ILE A 249 6.85 -9.96 17.72
C ILE A 249 6.27 -11.18 18.41
N ARG A 250 5.05 -11.04 18.95
CA ARG A 250 4.28 -12.06 19.66
C ARG A 250 3.14 -12.54 18.78
N LEU A 251 3.26 -13.75 18.28
CA LEU A 251 2.25 -14.42 17.45
C LEU A 251 1.22 -15.14 18.33
N GLY A 252 -0.01 -15.31 17.82
CA GLY A 252 -1.13 -15.87 18.58
C GLY A 252 -1.55 -15.00 19.78
N ALA A 253 -1.18 -13.72 19.79
CA ALA A 253 -1.44 -12.76 20.84
C ALA A 253 -2.69 -11.94 20.55
N LYS A 254 -3.84 -12.36 21.06
CA LYS A 254 -5.15 -11.73 20.86
C LYS A 254 -5.40 -10.66 21.92
N VAL A 255 -5.47 -9.39 21.50
CA VAL A 255 -5.78 -8.27 22.40
C VAL A 255 -7.23 -8.32 22.86
N THR A 256 -7.43 -8.37 24.18
CA THR A 256 -8.74 -8.46 24.85
C THR A 256 -9.16 -7.13 25.48
N GLY A 257 -8.23 -6.19 25.70
CA GLY A 257 -8.53 -4.87 26.24
C GLY A 257 -7.36 -3.92 26.13
N ALA A 258 -7.63 -2.61 26.02
CA ALA A 258 -6.67 -1.55 26.16
C ALA A 258 -7.33 -0.35 26.87
N ALA A 259 -6.66 0.20 27.86
CA ALA A 259 -7.14 1.35 28.62
C ALA A 259 -6.02 2.36 28.84
N VAL A 260 -6.34 3.64 28.67
CA VAL A 260 -5.42 4.74 29.00
C VAL A 260 -5.34 4.88 30.52
N SER A 261 -4.12 4.87 31.06
CA SER A 261 -3.83 5.02 32.49
C SER A 261 -2.74 6.09 32.66
N GLY A 262 -3.15 7.31 32.92
CA GLY A 262 -2.23 8.46 32.98
C GLY A 262 -1.52 8.68 31.66
N ALA A 263 -0.20 8.55 31.65
CA ALA A 263 0.64 8.73 30.45
C ALA A 263 0.86 7.45 29.65
N THR A 264 0.30 6.32 30.08
CA THR A 264 0.49 5.00 29.47
C THR A 264 -0.81 4.36 29.01
N VAL A 265 -0.70 3.29 28.27
CA VAL A 265 -1.80 2.40 27.89
C VAL A 265 -1.53 1.03 28.46
N ASP A 266 -2.45 0.52 29.27
CA ASP A 266 -2.42 -0.85 29.76
C ASP A 266 -3.16 -1.74 28.77
N VAL A 267 -2.44 -2.68 28.16
CA VAL A 267 -2.94 -3.62 27.15
C VAL A 267 -3.06 -5.01 27.76
N SER A 268 -4.26 -5.58 27.70
CA SER A 268 -4.52 -6.98 28.05
C SER A 268 -4.62 -7.81 26.79
N TYR A 269 -3.99 -8.97 26.74
CA TYR A 269 -4.07 -9.91 25.64
C TYR A 269 -3.98 -11.35 26.13
N GLU A 270 -4.36 -12.30 25.28
CA GLU A 270 -4.25 -13.74 25.52
C GLU A 270 -3.32 -14.36 24.49
N ASP A 271 -2.43 -15.24 24.92
CA ASP A 271 -1.56 -16.07 24.09
C ASP A 271 -1.55 -17.53 24.59
N ALA A 272 -0.67 -18.37 24.03
CA ALA A 272 -0.54 -19.77 24.46
C ALA A 272 -0.19 -19.97 25.94
N LYS A 273 0.26 -18.93 26.64
CA LYS A 273 0.57 -18.94 28.08
C LYS A 273 -0.61 -18.43 28.94
N GLY A 274 -1.74 -18.08 28.32
CA GLY A 274 -2.92 -17.51 28.98
C GLY A 274 -2.94 -15.97 28.95
N ALA A 275 -3.66 -15.39 29.90
CA ALA A 275 -3.85 -13.94 30.01
C ALA A 275 -2.52 -13.22 30.35
N GLN A 276 -2.21 -12.20 29.58
CA GLN A 276 -0.99 -11.39 29.66
C GLN A 276 -1.34 -9.90 29.79
N ARG A 277 -0.38 -9.12 30.26
CA ARG A 277 -0.47 -7.65 30.32
C ARG A 277 0.79 -7.01 29.78
N LEU A 278 0.62 -5.84 29.16
CA LEU A 278 1.69 -5.01 28.61
C LEU A 278 1.33 -3.54 28.88
N SER A 279 2.25 -2.75 29.41
CA SER A 279 2.09 -1.31 29.51
C SER A 279 3.01 -0.60 28.53
N VAL A 280 2.48 0.36 27.76
CA VAL A 280 3.18 1.10 26.70
C VAL A 280 2.85 2.59 26.79
N GLU A 281 3.71 3.47 26.28
CA GLU A 281 3.43 4.91 26.22
C GLU A 281 2.51 5.28 25.05
N ARG A 282 2.60 4.54 23.96
CA ARG A 282 1.75 4.68 22.76
C ARG A 282 1.36 3.31 22.24
N LEU A 283 0.14 3.21 21.76
CA LEU A 283 -0.40 2.01 21.13
C LEU A 283 -0.88 2.34 19.73
N VAL A 284 -0.37 1.62 18.73
CA VAL A 284 -0.79 1.72 17.33
C VAL A 284 -1.70 0.55 16.99
N VAL A 285 -2.89 0.82 16.47
CA VAL A 285 -3.81 -0.20 15.97
C VAL A 285 -3.66 -0.26 14.44
N ALA A 286 -3.09 -1.35 13.93
CA ALA A 286 -2.75 -1.56 12.52
C ALA A 286 -3.27 -2.92 12.00
N ILE A 287 -4.53 -3.25 12.33
CA ILE A 287 -5.17 -4.55 12.03
C ILE A 287 -5.82 -4.64 10.65
N GLY A 288 -5.59 -3.65 9.80
CA GLY A 288 -6.13 -3.58 8.44
C GLY A 288 -6.99 -2.35 8.19
N ARG A 289 -7.61 -2.35 7.00
CA ARG A 289 -8.44 -1.26 6.49
C ARG A 289 -9.77 -1.80 6.01
N ARG A 290 -10.79 -0.95 5.97
CA ARG A 290 -12.11 -1.25 5.41
C ARG A 290 -12.49 -0.20 4.38
N PRO A 291 -13.37 -0.52 3.41
CA PRO A 291 -13.82 0.47 2.43
C PRO A 291 -14.50 1.65 3.14
N TYR A 292 -14.31 2.84 2.59
CA TYR A 292 -14.93 4.07 3.07
C TYR A 292 -16.13 4.41 2.18
N THR A 293 -17.28 3.81 2.48
CA THR A 293 -18.54 3.98 1.74
C THR A 293 -19.62 4.67 2.57
N ARG A 294 -19.25 5.15 3.77
CA ARG A 294 -20.15 5.90 4.64
C ARG A 294 -20.53 7.21 3.98
N ASP A 295 -21.83 7.51 3.97
CA ASP A 295 -22.41 8.75 3.40
C ASP A 295 -22.09 9.00 1.92
N LEU A 296 -21.48 8.02 1.22
CA LEU A 296 -21.14 8.10 -0.20
C LEU A 296 -22.37 7.96 -1.10
N LEU A 297 -23.32 7.12 -0.69
CA LEU A 297 -24.50 6.76 -1.48
C LEU A 297 -25.75 7.37 -0.85
N GLY A 298 -26.53 8.08 -1.65
CA GLY A 298 -27.88 8.52 -1.31
C GLY A 298 -28.91 7.37 -1.44
N PRO A 299 -30.16 7.60 -1.09
CA PRO A 299 -31.21 6.61 -1.33
C PRO A 299 -31.40 6.40 -2.83
N ASP A 300 -31.88 5.21 -3.18
CA ASP A 300 -32.32 4.84 -4.53
C ASP A 300 -31.24 4.96 -5.64
N THR A 301 -29.96 4.94 -5.27
CA THR A 301 -28.86 4.97 -6.26
C THR A 301 -28.75 3.67 -7.05
N GLY A 302 -29.24 2.55 -6.52
CA GLY A 302 -29.10 1.22 -7.12
C GLY A 302 -27.73 0.57 -6.95
N VAL A 303 -26.72 1.30 -6.45
CA VAL A 303 -25.37 0.77 -6.20
C VAL A 303 -25.39 -0.21 -5.03
N GLN A 304 -24.87 -1.43 -5.26
CA GLN A 304 -24.87 -2.48 -4.27
C GLN A 304 -23.57 -2.51 -3.46
N LEU A 305 -23.70 -2.70 -2.15
CA LEU A 305 -22.58 -3.00 -1.26
C LEU A 305 -22.64 -4.47 -0.85
N ASP A 306 -21.48 -5.09 -0.71
CA ASP A 306 -21.39 -6.43 -0.13
C ASP A 306 -21.46 -6.40 1.41
N GLU A 307 -21.42 -7.58 2.04
CA GLU A 307 -21.50 -7.77 3.49
C GLU A 307 -20.34 -7.11 4.28
N ARG A 308 -19.25 -6.73 3.60
CA ARG A 308 -18.09 -6.04 4.18
C ARG A 308 -18.05 -4.56 3.83
N GLY A 309 -19.06 -4.07 3.10
CA GLY A 309 -19.20 -2.67 2.71
C GLY A 309 -18.43 -2.27 1.46
N PHE A 310 -17.89 -3.22 0.67
CA PHE A 310 -17.30 -2.93 -0.63
C PHE A 310 -18.40 -2.72 -1.67
N ILE A 311 -18.13 -1.80 -2.62
CA ILE A 311 -19.01 -1.61 -3.76
C ILE A 311 -18.81 -2.81 -4.71
N SER A 312 -19.93 -3.43 -5.09
CA SER A 312 -19.94 -4.56 -6.04
C SER A 312 -19.70 -4.07 -7.46
N VAL A 313 -18.69 -4.63 -8.13
CA VAL A 313 -18.32 -4.32 -9.50
C VAL A 313 -17.96 -5.57 -10.29
N ASP A 314 -18.04 -5.47 -11.62
CA ASP A 314 -17.47 -6.46 -12.56
C ASP A 314 -15.94 -6.28 -12.74
N HIS A 315 -15.33 -7.10 -13.60
CA HIS A 315 -13.89 -7.03 -13.91
C HIS A 315 -13.46 -5.70 -14.55
N ALA A 316 -14.38 -4.98 -15.16
CA ALA A 316 -14.14 -3.67 -15.75
C ALA A 316 -14.47 -2.51 -14.79
N CYS A 317 -14.66 -2.81 -13.49
CA CYS A 317 -15.04 -1.84 -12.45
C CYS A 317 -16.42 -1.19 -12.66
N ARG A 318 -17.34 -1.79 -13.46
CA ARG A 318 -18.71 -1.31 -13.60
C ARG A 318 -19.54 -1.77 -12.40
N THR A 319 -20.32 -0.85 -11.84
CA THR A 319 -21.37 -1.22 -10.88
C THR A 319 -22.59 -1.78 -11.61
N GLY A 320 -23.61 -2.25 -10.90
CA GLY A 320 -24.89 -2.64 -11.51
C GLY A 320 -25.72 -1.47 -12.04
N VAL A 321 -25.21 -0.23 -11.94
CA VAL A 321 -25.90 0.99 -12.37
C VAL A 321 -25.19 1.57 -13.59
N GLU A 322 -25.93 1.76 -14.67
CA GLU A 322 -25.37 2.31 -15.92
C GLU A 322 -24.75 3.69 -15.70
N GLY A 323 -23.52 3.86 -16.17
CA GLY A 323 -22.74 5.11 -16.03
C GLY A 323 -22.19 5.35 -14.63
N VAL A 324 -22.20 4.34 -13.74
CA VAL A 324 -21.58 4.41 -12.41
C VAL A 324 -20.51 3.32 -12.27
N TRP A 325 -19.31 3.75 -11.95
CA TRP A 325 -18.11 2.93 -11.82
C TRP A 325 -17.57 3.04 -10.39
N ALA A 326 -16.81 2.05 -9.93
CA ALA A 326 -16.12 2.14 -8.65
C ALA A 326 -14.73 1.50 -8.73
N ILE A 327 -13.73 2.14 -8.10
CA ILE A 327 -12.30 1.78 -8.22
C ILE A 327 -11.55 1.96 -6.88
N GLY A 328 -10.38 1.38 -6.79
CA GLY A 328 -9.48 1.53 -5.65
C GLY A 328 -9.92 0.72 -4.43
N ASP A 329 -9.68 1.27 -3.23
CA ASP A 329 -9.89 0.54 -1.99
C ASP A 329 -11.38 0.34 -1.62
N CYS A 330 -12.30 1.04 -2.27
CA CYS A 330 -13.74 0.86 -2.03
C CYS A 330 -14.35 -0.33 -2.77
N VAL A 331 -13.59 -1.02 -3.63
CA VAL A 331 -13.96 -2.27 -4.30
C VAL A 331 -13.09 -3.44 -3.81
N ARG A 332 -13.53 -4.67 -4.05
CA ARG A 332 -12.77 -5.89 -3.68
C ARG A 332 -11.41 -5.94 -4.36
N GLY A 333 -10.48 -6.64 -3.74
CA GLY A 333 -9.10 -6.82 -4.16
C GLY A 333 -8.10 -6.23 -3.15
N PRO A 334 -6.80 -6.25 -3.45
CA PRO A 334 -5.80 -5.68 -2.57
C PRO A 334 -5.95 -4.15 -2.49
N MET A 335 -5.90 -3.60 -1.27
CA MET A 335 -5.95 -2.15 -1.04
C MET A 335 -4.58 -1.53 -1.29
N LEU A 336 -4.20 -1.44 -2.58
CA LEU A 336 -2.90 -0.96 -3.05
C LEU A 336 -3.08 0.24 -3.99
N ALA A 337 -2.27 1.27 -3.76
CA ALA A 337 -2.36 2.53 -4.50
C ALA A 337 -2.17 2.33 -6.01
N HIS A 338 -1.21 1.48 -6.42
CA HIS A 338 -0.93 1.19 -7.83
C HIS A 338 -2.07 0.38 -8.50
N LYS A 339 -2.70 -0.57 -7.79
CA LYS A 339 -3.91 -1.25 -8.29
C LYS A 339 -5.02 -0.23 -8.60
N GLY A 340 -5.32 0.66 -7.64
CA GLY A 340 -6.34 1.68 -7.82
C GLY A 340 -6.00 2.68 -8.93
N LYS A 341 -4.72 3.03 -9.12
CA LYS A 341 -4.24 3.90 -10.19
C LYS A 341 -4.53 3.29 -11.57
N GLU A 342 -4.18 2.03 -11.77
CA GLU A 342 -4.40 1.35 -13.05
C GLU A 342 -5.90 1.10 -13.31
N GLU A 343 -6.69 0.78 -12.28
CA GLU A 343 -8.17 0.76 -12.40
C GLU A 343 -8.72 2.13 -12.84
N GLY A 344 -8.19 3.22 -12.30
CA GLY A 344 -8.59 4.57 -12.68
C GLY A 344 -8.29 4.90 -14.12
N VAL A 345 -7.12 4.52 -14.62
CA VAL A 345 -6.73 4.68 -16.04
C VAL A 345 -7.62 3.82 -16.95
N MET A 346 -7.81 2.54 -16.61
CA MET A 346 -8.67 1.60 -17.32
C MET A 346 -10.09 2.15 -17.46
N VAL A 347 -10.72 2.56 -16.37
CA VAL A 347 -12.10 3.07 -16.35
C VAL A 347 -12.23 4.35 -17.19
N ALA A 348 -11.27 5.27 -17.09
CA ALA A 348 -11.28 6.49 -17.90
C ALA A 348 -11.15 6.21 -19.39
N ASP A 349 -10.37 5.20 -19.79
CA ASP A 349 -10.26 4.77 -21.18
C ASP A 349 -11.54 4.07 -21.66
N LEU A 350 -12.13 3.19 -20.87
CA LEU A 350 -13.41 2.53 -21.18
C LEU A 350 -14.56 3.53 -21.34
N ILE A 351 -14.64 4.55 -20.46
CA ILE A 351 -15.62 5.65 -20.57
C ILE A 351 -15.47 6.39 -21.91
N ALA A 352 -14.25 6.57 -22.39
CA ALA A 352 -13.95 7.22 -23.65
C ALA A 352 -14.11 6.29 -24.87
N GLY A 353 -14.62 5.06 -24.70
CA GLY A 353 -14.76 4.06 -25.77
C GLY A 353 -13.44 3.47 -26.25
N ARG A 354 -12.38 3.53 -25.44
CA ARG A 354 -11.06 2.97 -25.72
C ARG A 354 -10.91 1.61 -25.02
N PHE A 355 -9.91 0.84 -25.43
CA PHE A 355 -9.52 -0.36 -24.73
C PHE A 355 -8.87 -0.02 -23.39
N GLY A 356 -9.22 -0.77 -22.33
CA GLY A 356 -8.64 -0.69 -21.01
C GLY A 356 -8.77 -2.03 -20.28
N GLU A 357 -7.69 -2.48 -19.65
CA GLU A 357 -7.62 -3.74 -18.91
C GLU A 357 -6.64 -3.61 -17.75
N VAL A 358 -6.88 -4.35 -16.66
CA VAL A 358 -5.96 -4.53 -15.53
C VAL A 358 -5.74 -6.01 -15.32
N ASN A 359 -4.48 -6.44 -15.36
CA ASN A 359 -4.12 -7.81 -15.04
C ASN A 359 -3.98 -7.98 -13.51
N TYR A 360 -5.04 -8.41 -12.86
CA TYR A 360 -5.08 -8.60 -11.41
C TYR A 360 -4.17 -9.73 -10.89
N LYS A 361 -3.62 -10.58 -11.77
CA LYS A 361 -2.71 -11.66 -11.36
C LYS A 361 -1.29 -11.18 -11.07
N VAL A 362 -0.90 -10.03 -11.63
CA VAL A 362 0.47 -9.52 -11.54
C VAL A 362 0.59 -8.20 -10.76
N ILE A 363 -0.27 -8.00 -9.78
CA ILE A 363 -0.19 -6.84 -8.88
C ILE A 363 0.90 -7.10 -7.83
N PRO A 364 2.01 -6.35 -7.82
CA PRO A 364 3.07 -6.54 -6.84
C PRO A 364 2.66 -6.02 -5.46
N SER A 365 3.21 -6.64 -4.42
CA SER A 365 3.11 -6.18 -3.04
C SER A 365 4.49 -5.87 -2.50
N VAL A 366 4.62 -4.82 -1.68
CA VAL A 366 5.91 -4.40 -1.11
C VAL A 366 5.74 -3.99 0.35
N ILE A 367 6.70 -4.38 1.20
CA ILE A 367 6.91 -3.88 2.56
C ILE A 367 8.26 -3.16 2.56
N TYR A 368 8.25 -1.85 2.80
CA TYR A 368 9.41 -0.96 2.66
C TYR A 368 10.26 -0.88 3.93
N THR A 369 10.55 -2.03 4.51
CA THR A 369 11.47 -2.15 5.65
C THR A 369 12.92 -2.32 5.17
N ALA A 370 13.88 -2.54 6.05
CA ALA A 370 15.23 -3.01 5.68
C ALA A 370 15.51 -4.31 6.43
N PRO A 371 15.67 -5.43 5.68
CA PRO A 371 15.51 -5.52 4.24
C PRO A 371 14.06 -5.24 3.76
N GLU A 372 13.91 -4.80 2.51
CA GLU A 372 12.61 -4.72 1.85
C GLU A 372 12.09 -6.11 1.52
N ILE A 373 10.77 -6.22 1.43
CA ILE A 373 10.09 -7.46 1.07
C ILE A 373 9.15 -7.17 -0.09
N ALA A 374 9.25 -7.91 -1.19
CA ALA A 374 8.37 -7.74 -2.35
C ALA A 374 7.96 -9.08 -2.94
N TRP A 375 6.76 -9.16 -3.50
CA TRP A 375 6.30 -10.35 -4.20
C TRP A 375 5.24 -10.02 -5.24
N VAL A 376 5.11 -10.91 -6.22
CA VAL A 376 4.06 -10.88 -7.24
C VAL A 376 3.67 -12.33 -7.58
N GLY A 377 2.41 -12.53 -7.95
CA GLY A 377 1.87 -13.84 -8.30
C GLY A 377 1.57 -14.74 -7.11
N LEU A 378 1.64 -16.04 -7.30
CA LEU A 378 1.27 -17.07 -6.33
C LEU A 378 2.45 -17.44 -5.42
N THR A 379 2.15 -17.71 -4.15
CA THR A 379 3.14 -18.34 -3.26
C THR A 379 3.32 -19.80 -3.60
N GLU A 380 4.44 -20.40 -3.19
CA GLU A 380 4.69 -21.83 -3.38
C GLU A 380 3.60 -22.70 -2.75
N GLU A 381 3.07 -22.27 -1.59
CA GLU A 381 1.97 -22.96 -0.90
C GLU A 381 0.67 -22.91 -1.71
N GLN A 382 0.36 -21.77 -2.34
CA GLN A 382 -0.82 -21.60 -3.20
C GLN A 382 -0.71 -22.45 -4.45
N VAL A 383 0.47 -22.50 -5.08
CA VAL A 383 0.73 -23.37 -6.25
C VAL A 383 0.57 -24.84 -5.84
N LYS A 384 1.16 -25.24 -4.73
CA LYS A 384 1.02 -26.60 -4.21
C LYS A 384 -0.43 -26.97 -3.90
N ALA A 385 -1.20 -26.03 -3.30
CA ALA A 385 -2.61 -26.25 -2.98
C ALA A 385 -3.50 -26.35 -4.24
N SER A 386 -3.11 -25.71 -5.35
CA SER A 386 -3.82 -25.81 -6.64
C SER A 386 -3.63 -27.15 -7.35
N GLY A 387 -2.65 -27.96 -6.91
CA GLY A 387 -2.28 -29.23 -7.55
C GLY A 387 -1.45 -29.06 -8.84
N ARG A 388 -1.07 -27.83 -9.24
CA ARG A 388 -0.19 -27.61 -10.40
C ARG A 388 1.23 -28.03 -10.04
N GLU A 389 1.85 -28.87 -10.88
CA GLU A 389 3.26 -29.21 -10.71
C GLU A 389 4.14 -27.99 -10.96
N TYR A 390 5.17 -27.82 -10.13
CA TYR A 390 6.04 -26.65 -10.17
C TYR A 390 7.51 -27.02 -9.92
N LYS A 391 8.37 -26.07 -10.23
CA LYS A 391 9.78 -25.99 -9.86
C LYS A 391 9.99 -24.70 -9.09
N SER A 392 10.97 -24.62 -8.21
CA SER A 392 11.35 -23.37 -7.57
C SER A 392 12.86 -23.20 -7.52
N GLY A 393 13.32 -21.97 -7.68
CA GLY A 393 14.71 -21.57 -7.59
C GLY A 393 14.90 -20.45 -6.59
N VAL A 394 15.99 -20.53 -5.80
CA VAL A 394 16.31 -19.54 -4.77
C VAL A 394 17.76 -19.12 -4.91
N PHE A 395 18.01 -17.80 -4.92
CA PHE A 395 19.35 -17.23 -4.88
C PHE A 395 19.51 -16.31 -3.66
N PRO A 396 20.47 -16.59 -2.75
CA PRO A 396 20.69 -15.75 -1.57
C PRO A 396 21.50 -14.50 -1.94
N PHE A 397 21.11 -13.34 -1.44
CA PHE A 397 21.87 -12.08 -1.64
C PHE A 397 23.29 -12.14 -1.04
N LEU A 398 23.55 -13.05 -0.11
CA LEU A 398 24.89 -13.32 0.40
C LEU A 398 25.88 -13.73 -0.71
N ALA A 399 25.40 -14.33 -1.79
CA ALA A 399 26.19 -14.70 -2.97
C ALA A 399 26.33 -13.54 -3.99
N SER A 400 25.53 -12.48 -3.87
CA SER A 400 25.61 -11.31 -4.75
C SER A 400 26.77 -10.39 -4.39
N GLY A 401 27.70 -10.16 -5.31
CA GLY A 401 28.82 -9.23 -5.12
C GLY A 401 28.36 -7.80 -4.83
N ARG A 402 27.27 -7.34 -5.50
CA ARG A 402 26.71 -6.01 -5.28
C ARG A 402 26.08 -5.86 -3.88
N ALA A 403 25.31 -6.84 -3.45
CA ALA A 403 24.68 -6.84 -2.13
C ALA A 403 25.73 -6.83 -1.00
N ARG A 404 26.82 -7.56 -1.18
CA ARG A 404 27.97 -7.56 -0.25
C ARG A 404 28.68 -6.23 -0.22
N ALA A 405 28.91 -5.61 -1.38
CA ALA A 405 29.54 -4.27 -1.44
C ALA A 405 28.68 -3.17 -0.76
N LEU A 406 27.37 -3.37 -0.67
CA LEU A 406 26.43 -2.50 0.05
C LEU A 406 26.33 -2.81 1.54
N GLU A 407 26.94 -3.88 2.05
CA GLU A 407 26.71 -4.45 3.39
C GLU A 407 25.23 -4.85 3.65
N GLN A 408 24.47 -5.11 2.57
CA GLN A 408 23.06 -5.44 2.59
C GLN A 408 22.78 -6.82 1.96
N ALA A 409 23.56 -7.81 2.36
CA ALA A 409 23.52 -9.16 1.80
C ALA A 409 22.47 -10.08 2.46
N ALA A 410 21.52 -9.51 3.19
CA ALA A 410 20.45 -10.26 3.84
C ALA A 410 19.36 -10.68 2.84
N GLY A 411 18.82 -11.91 3.01
CA GLY A 411 17.66 -12.37 2.26
C GLY A 411 18.00 -13.10 0.95
N PHE A 412 17.01 -13.16 0.05
CA PHE A 412 17.08 -13.94 -1.18
C PHE A 412 16.06 -13.44 -2.22
N ALA A 413 16.27 -13.84 -3.49
CA ALA A 413 15.25 -13.87 -4.53
C ALA A 413 14.79 -15.33 -4.76
N LYS A 414 13.47 -15.54 -4.93
CA LYS A 414 12.85 -16.85 -5.18
C LYS A 414 11.89 -16.73 -6.36
N ILE A 415 11.96 -17.69 -7.27
CA ILE A 415 11.06 -17.84 -8.41
C ILE A 415 10.36 -19.19 -8.29
N VAL A 416 9.04 -19.21 -8.51
CA VAL A 416 8.22 -20.40 -8.64
C VAL A 416 7.72 -20.46 -10.07
N ALA A 417 8.04 -21.53 -10.80
CA ALA A 417 7.66 -21.74 -12.19
C ALA A 417 6.90 -23.05 -12.36
N ALA A 418 5.97 -23.08 -13.29
CA ALA A 418 5.27 -24.31 -13.67
C ALA A 418 6.24 -25.33 -14.25
N ARG A 419 5.96 -26.62 -14.06
CA ARG A 419 6.82 -27.69 -14.55
C ARG A 419 6.58 -28.01 -16.02
N ASP A 420 5.36 -27.81 -16.50
CA ASP A 420 4.88 -28.21 -17.82
C ASP A 420 5.25 -27.23 -18.93
N ASP A 421 5.08 -25.93 -18.68
CA ASP A 421 5.27 -24.87 -19.67
C ASP A 421 6.29 -23.80 -19.24
N ASP A 422 6.88 -23.95 -18.07
CA ASP A 422 7.88 -23.06 -17.48
C ASP A 422 7.36 -21.63 -17.18
N GLU A 423 6.02 -21.42 -17.19
CA GLU A 423 5.39 -20.13 -16.84
C GLU A 423 5.84 -19.69 -15.43
N ILE A 424 6.23 -18.43 -15.27
CA ILE A 424 6.54 -17.84 -13.95
C ILE A 424 5.21 -17.64 -13.20
N LEU A 425 5.01 -18.42 -12.14
CA LEU A 425 3.79 -18.40 -11.31
C LEU A 425 3.87 -17.39 -10.17
N GLY A 426 5.08 -17.14 -9.67
CA GLY A 426 5.29 -16.18 -8.61
C GLY A 426 6.76 -15.88 -8.35
N VAL A 427 7.03 -14.67 -7.89
CA VAL A 427 8.37 -14.20 -7.52
C VAL A 427 8.31 -13.53 -6.15
N HIS A 428 9.28 -13.87 -5.29
CA HIS A 428 9.33 -13.44 -3.90
C HIS A 428 10.74 -12.99 -3.56
N ILE A 429 10.89 -11.75 -3.10
CA ILE A 429 12.18 -11.14 -2.82
C ILE A 429 12.18 -10.59 -1.39
N ILE A 430 13.19 -10.92 -0.63
CA ILE A 430 13.52 -10.22 0.61
C ILE A 430 14.98 -9.80 0.53
N GLY A 431 15.25 -8.50 0.55
CA GLY A 431 16.61 -8.00 0.36
C GLY A 431 16.67 -6.51 0.05
N PRO A 432 17.83 -5.99 -0.32
CA PRO A 432 17.99 -4.60 -0.69
C PRO A 432 17.20 -4.29 -1.98
N MET A 433 16.51 -3.15 -1.99
CA MET A 433 15.79 -2.66 -3.17
C MET A 433 14.78 -3.66 -3.76
N ALA A 434 14.20 -4.55 -2.93
CA ALA A 434 13.22 -5.54 -3.41
C ALA A 434 12.01 -4.90 -4.07
N GLY A 435 11.59 -3.71 -3.60
CA GLY A 435 10.51 -2.93 -4.19
C GLY A 435 10.79 -2.45 -5.61
N GLU A 436 12.04 -2.20 -5.97
CA GLU A 436 12.46 -1.85 -7.33
C GLU A 436 12.68 -3.12 -8.18
N LEU A 437 13.33 -4.14 -7.61
CA LEU A 437 13.64 -5.39 -8.31
C LEU A 437 12.39 -6.15 -8.76
N ILE A 438 11.30 -6.08 -7.99
CA ILE A 438 10.06 -6.80 -8.33
C ILE A 438 9.44 -6.34 -9.65
N ALA A 439 9.76 -5.13 -10.12
CA ALA A 439 9.23 -4.59 -11.37
C ALA A 439 9.65 -5.41 -12.60
N GLU A 440 10.85 -5.98 -12.60
CA GLU A 440 11.31 -6.90 -13.66
C GLU A 440 10.46 -8.17 -13.68
N ALA A 441 10.17 -8.74 -12.50
CA ALA A 441 9.31 -9.92 -12.39
C ALA A 441 7.87 -9.63 -12.84
N VAL A 442 7.32 -8.46 -12.47
CA VAL A 442 6.00 -8.02 -12.93
C VAL A 442 5.96 -7.93 -14.45
N LEU A 443 6.98 -7.30 -15.07
CA LEU A 443 7.08 -7.19 -16.52
C LEU A 443 7.16 -8.56 -17.20
N ALA A 444 7.99 -9.46 -16.69
CA ALA A 444 8.12 -10.81 -17.20
C ALA A 444 6.78 -11.56 -17.14
N MET A 445 6.09 -11.51 -16.01
CA MET A 445 4.78 -12.17 -15.83
C MET A 445 3.67 -11.52 -16.66
N GLU A 446 3.68 -10.20 -16.85
CA GLU A 446 2.71 -9.49 -17.72
C GLU A 446 2.82 -9.94 -19.18
N TYR A 447 4.03 -10.24 -19.65
CA TYR A 447 4.30 -10.77 -20.98
C TYR A 447 4.29 -12.31 -21.05
N SER A 448 3.86 -12.99 -19.97
CA SER A 448 3.82 -14.47 -19.89
C SER A 448 5.18 -15.11 -20.19
N ALA A 449 6.27 -14.49 -19.74
CA ALA A 449 7.61 -15.04 -19.90
C ALA A 449 7.79 -16.32 -19.08
N SER A 450 8.60 -17.21 -19.60
CA SER A 450 9.07 -18.40 -18.90
C SER A 450 10.25 -18.09 -17.96
N SER A 451 10.58 -19.00 -17.04
CA SER A 451 11.81 -18.86 -16.25
C SER A 451 13.05 -18.88 -17.15
N GLU A 452 13.01 -19.63 -18.27
CA GLU A 452 14.11 -19.68 -19.25
C GLU A 452 14.34 -18.32 -19.93
N ASP A 453 13.32 -17.51 -20.16
CA ASP A 453 13.47 -16.17 -20.73
C ASP A 453 14.31 -15.29 -19.81
N LEU A 454 14.07 -15.33 -18.49
CA LEU A 454 14.92 -14.65 -17.50
C LEU A 454 16.35 -15.21 -17.45
N GLN A 455 16.52 -16.55 -17.57
CA GLN A 455 17.84 -17.20 -17.62
C GLN A 455 18.67 -16.73 -18.83
N ARG A 456 18.02 -16.38 -19.93
CA ARG A 456 18.67 -15.94 -21.18
C ARG A 456 18.85 -14.42 -21.27
N THR A 457 18.19 -13.68 -20.39
CA THR A 457 18.27 -12.21 -20.36
C THR A 457 19.60 -11.78 -19.74
N ILE A 458 20.34 -10.89 -20.44
CA ILE A 458 21.62 -10.37 -19.95
C ILE A 458 21.34 -9.32 -18.86
N HIS A 459 21.90 -9.53 -17.67
CA HIS A 459 21.87 -8.59 -16.57
C HIS A 459 23.22 -7.87 -16.46
N ALA A 460 23.17 -6.59 -16.10
CA ALA A 460 24.40 -5.82 -15.90
C ALA A 460 25.16 -6.28 -14.65
N HIS A 461 26.50 -6.37 -14.74
CA HIS A 461 27.37 -6.77 -13.63
C HIS A 461 28.20 -5.58 -13.12
N PRO A 462 28.33 -5.38 -11.78
CA PRO A 462 27.58 -6.05 -10.71
C PRO A 462 26.29 -5.27 -10.36
N THR A 463 25.17 -5.96 -10.30
CA THR A 463 23.88 -5.39 -9.91
C THR A 463 23.12 -6.29 -8.95
N LEU A 464 22.07 -5.76 -8.31
CA LEU A 464 21.15 -6.56 -7.50
C LEU A 464 20.20 -7.40 -8.37
N ALA A 465 19.93 -6.96 -9.61
CA ALA A 465 19.07 -7.66 -10.56
C ALA A 465 19.61 -9.04 -10.96
N GLU A 466 20.93 -9.25 -10.90
CA GLU A 466 21.55 -10.58 -11.11
C GLU A 466 20.98 -11.64 -10.15
N ALA A 467 20.42 -11.23 -9.00
CA ALA A 467 19.75 -12.17 -8.09
C ALA A 467 18.48 -12.79 -8.69
N LEU A 468 17.75 -12.08 -9.55
CA LEU A 468 16.61 -12.65 -10.27
C LEU A 468 17.06 -13.60 -11.37
N HIS A 469 18.09 -13.24 -12.13
CA HIS A 469 18.71 -14.09 -13.13
C HIS A 469 19.20 -15.43 -12.51
N GLU A 470 19.94 -15.34 -11.43
CA GLU A 470 20.46 -16.51 -10.72
C GLU A 470 19.35 -17.37 -10.08
N ALA A 471 18.28 -16.73 -9.55
CA ALA A 471 17.10 -17.41 -9.05
C ALA A 471 16.37 -18.15 -10.20
N ALA A 472 16.29 -17.56 -11.40
CA ALA A 472 15.74 -18.21 -12.58
C ALA A 472 16.60 -19.43 -13.00
N LEU A 473 17.93 -19.27 -13.04
CA LEU A 473 18.84 -20.42 -13.28
C LEU A 473 18.68 -21.51 -12.23
N ALA A 474 18.46 -21.13 -10.95
CA ALA A 474 18.28 -22.09 -9.87
C ALA A 474 16.97 -22.90 -9.99
N VAL A 475 15.94 -22.42 -10.72
CA VAL A 475 14.72 -23.19 -11.04
C VAL A 475 15.07 -24.53 -11.71
N ASP A 476 16.07 -24.52 -12.59
CA ASP A 476 16.56 -25.71 -13.29
C ASP A 476 17.86 -26.26 -12.69
N LYS A 477 18.22 -25.84 -11.48
CA LYS A 477 19.46 -26.23 -10.81
C LYS A 477 20.72 -25.87 -11.60
N ARG A 478 20.71 -24.67 -12.21
CA ARG A 478 21.79 -24.16 -13.08
C ARG A 478 22.41 -22.84 -12.56
N SER A 479 22.07 -22.40 -11.35
CA SER A 479 22.73 -21.24 -10.73
C SER A 479 24.24 -21.39 -10.80
N ILE A 480 24.93 -20.33 -11.18
CA ILE A 480 26.40 -20.30 -11.34
C ILE A 480 27.05 -19.83 -10.05
N ASP A 481 26.48 -18.81 -9.42
CA ASP A 481 27.09 -18.14 -8.27
C ASP A 481 26.57 -18.67 -6.91
N ALA A 482 25.68 -19.66 -6.92
CA ALA A 482 25.19 -20.34 -5.71
C ALA A 482 25.14 -21.87 -5.87
N ILE A 483 25.16 -22.59 -4.74
CA ILE A 483 25.06 -24.03 -4.71
C ILE A 483 23.63 -24.46 -5.09
N ASN A 484 23.50 -25.21 -6.17
CA ASN A 484 22.24 -25.81 -6.58
C ASN A 484 21.81 -26.93 -5.60
N ARG A 485 20.66 -26.80 -4.99
CA ARG A 485 20.10 -27.74 -4.00
C ARG A 485 18.85 -28.45 -4.51
#